data_f60f83ed27be26a0b43e61e1261ae150
#
_entry.id   f60f83ed27be26a0b43e61e1261ae150
#
_cell.length_a   1.000
_cell.length_b   1.000
_cell.length_c   1.000
_cell.angle_alpha   90.00
_cell.angle_beta   90.00
_cell.angle_gamma   90.00
#
_symmetry.space_group_name_H-M   'P 1'
#
loop_
_entity.id
_entity.type
_entity.pdbx_description
1 polymer ?
#
loop_
_entity_poly.entity_id
_entity_poly.type
_entity_poly.pdbx_seq_one_letter_code
_entity_poly.pdbx_strand_id
1 'polypeptide(L)'
;MGFFNDLFGDREGKKAKSEVARLHKEWTEDVATLAKLKAAFIGVQDGEDSENHEMVTKAGEIVIWAGIGQYHEAGRTAGQYVGSSQGLSIPIGAGIRYRVGAQRGTFVPGEEIQIYKDIGQVYLTTDRVVFNGATNTAEWKFDKWMGAGASPDGGDFNFHVSNRKKSSGILFDKDIGEEFNRFLAFALIHVNDGIERVMREIVGLEERIPTEEPKLKAI
;
A
#
# COMPACT_ATOMS: atom_id res chain seq x y z
N MET A 1 -51.83 19.25 6.37
CA MET A 1 -50.55 19.69 5.79
C MET A 1 -49.34 19.47 6.72
N GLY A 2 -49.34 18.44 7.58
CA GLY A 2 -48.27 18.20 8.57
C GLY A 2 -47.37 16.99 8.31
N PHE A 3 -47.82 16.01 7.51
CA PHE A 3 -47.15 14.71 7.39
C PHE A 3 -45.88 14.71 6.49
N PHE A 4 -45.78 15.66 5.54
CA PHE A 4 -44.62 15.74 4.65
C PHE A 4 -43.43 16.48 5.28
N ASN A 5 -43.65 17.43 6.20
CA ASN A 5 -42.58 18.16 6.87
C ASN A 5 -41.81 17.30 7.88
N ASP A 6 -42.45 16.36 8.57
CA ASP A 6 -41.79 15.45 9.51
C ASP A 6 -40.91 14.42 8.83
N LEU A 7 -41.28 13.97 7.63
CA LEU A 7 -40.48 12.96 6.89
C LEU A 7 -39.20 13.54 6.28
N PHE A 8 -39.23 14.79 5.83
CA PHE A 8 -38.06 15.45 5.22
C PHE A 8 -37.10 16.01 6.27
N GLY A 9 -37.61 16.59 7.36
CA GLY A 9 -36.79 17.10 8.48
C GLY A 9 -36.00 16.01 9.20
N ASP A 10 -36.55 14.79 9.34
CA ASP A 10 -35.86 13.65 9.95
C ASP A 10 -34.74 13.11 9.04
N ARG A 11 -34.87 13.16 7.72
CA ARG A 11 -33.83 12.77 6.77
C ARG A 11 -32.66 13.76 6.73
N GLU A 12 -32.92 15.04 6.76
CA GLU A 12 -31.85 16.07 6.77
C GLU A 12 -31.10 16.06 8.10
N GLY A 13 -31.80 15.92 9.22
CA GLY A 13 -31.19 15.76 10.53
C GLY A 13 -30.33 14.50 10.67
N LYS A 14 -30.78 13.38 10.10
CA LYS A 14 -29.99 12.14 10.04
C LYS A 14 -28.74 12.29 9.17
N LYS A 15 -28.86 12.94 8.00
CA LYS A 15 -27.71 13.20 7.14
C LYS A 15 -26.70 14.12 7.81
N ALA A 16 -27.14 15.18 8.45
CA ALA A 16 -26.27 16.12 9.17
C ALA A 16 -25.53 15.41 10.34
N LYS A 17 -26.24 14.58 11.10
CA LYS A 17 -25.61 13.78 12.18
C LYS A 17 -24.59 12.79 11.64
N SER A 18 -24.90 12.09 10.55
CA SER A 18 -23.98 11.15 9.89
C SER A 18 -22.74 11.85 9.36
N GLU A 19 -22.90 13.03 8.78
CA GLU A 19 -21.78 13.83 8.27
C GLU A 19 -20.86 14.32 9.38
N VAL A 20 -21.44 14.81 10.48
CA VAL A 20 -20.64 15.22 11.64
C VAL A 20 -19.92 14.04 12.28
N ALA A 21 -20.57 12.88 12.39
CA ALA A 21 -19.92 11.67 12.90
C ALA A 21 -18.73 11.26 12.02
N ARG A 22 -18.87 11.37 10.67
CA ARG A 22 -17.78 11.10 9.73
C ARG A 22 -16.63 12.09 9.93
N LEU A 23 -16.92 13.39 9.96
CA LEU A 23 -15.92 14.44 10.16
C LEU A 23 -15.22 14.31 11.52
N HIS A 24 -15.95 13.93 12.55
CA HIS A 24 -15.39 13.70 13.88
C HIS A 24 -14.43 12.51 13.88
N LYS A 25 -14.82 11.40 13.22
CA LYS A 25 -13.93 10.24 13.07
C LYS A 25 -12.64 10.62 12.33
N GLU A 26 -12.76 11.27 11.17
CA GLU A 26 -11.62 11.74 10.37
C GLU A 26 -10.72 12.68 11.18
N TRP A 27 -11.28 13.64 11.88
CA TRP A 27 -10.52 14.56 12.73
C TRP A 27 -9.78 13.82 13.86
N THR A 28 -10.44 12.86 14.51
CA THR A 28 -9.81 12.07 15.60
C THR A 28 -8.65 11.24 15.07
N GLU A 29 -8.82 10.62 13.90
CA GLU A 29 -7.77 9.82 13.23
C GLU A 29 -6.60 10.71 12.78
N ASP A 30 -6.87 11.88 12.22
CA ASP A 30 -5.85 12.83 11.80
C ASP A 30 -5.03 13.35 12.99
N VAL A 31 -5.69 13.73 14.09
CA VAL A 31 -5.02 14.18 15.32
C VAL A 31 -4.15 13.06 15.91
N ALA A 32 -4.69 11.83 15.99
CA ALA A 32 -3.96 10.69 16.54
C ALA A 32 -2.73 10.33 15.67
N THR A 33 -2.92 10.26 14.35
CA THR A 33 -1.83 9.95 13.42
C THR A 33 -0.74 11.02 13.44
N LEU A 34 -1.13 12.30 13.50
CA LEU A 34 -0.18 13.40 13.58
C LEU A 34 0.64 13.36 14.88
N ALA A 35 -0.01 13.04 16.00
CA ALA A 35 0.68 12.88 17.28
C ALA A 35 1.71 11.74 17.25
N LYS A 36 1.36 10.58 16.68
CA LYS A 36 2.29 9.46 16.48
C LYS A 36 3.44 9.84 15.57
N LEU A 37 3.14 10.49 14.43
CA LEU A 37 4.13 10.93 13.47
C LEU A 37 5.14 11.91 14.12
N LYS A 38 4.64 12.88 14.86
CA LYS A 38 5.47 13.84 15.60
C LYS A 38 6.37 13.15 16.62
N ALA A 39 5.82 12.23 17.41
CA ALA A 39 6.59 11.48 18.39
C ALA A 39 7.71 10.65 17.73
N ALA A 40 7.40 9.98 16.61
CA ALA A 40 8.37 9.19 15.86
C ALA A 40 9.55 10.03 15.35
N PHE A 41 9.27 11.21 14.79
CA PHE A 41 10.35 12.06 14.27
C PHE A 41 11.08 12.88 15.34
N ILE A 42 10.50 13.09 16.51
CA ILE A 42 11.25 13.52 17.70
C ILE A 42 12.22 12.40 18.12
N GLY A 43 11.78 11.13 18.17
CA GLY A 43 12.66 9.99 18.39
C GLY A 43 13.84 9.94 17.40
N VAL A 44 13.61 10.22 16.11
CA VAL A 44 14.68 10.31 15.12
C VAL A 44 15.71 11.39 15.48
N GLN A 45 15.28 12.55 16.00
CA GLN A 45 16.21 13.60 16.45
C GLN A 45 17.03 13.16 17.67
N ASP A 46 16.42 12.38 18.56
CA ASP A 46 17.04 11.92 19.81
C ASP A 46 17.82 10.61 19.64
N GLY A 47 17.68 9.95 18.47
CA GLY A 47 18.31 8.66 18.16
C GLY A 47 17.60 7.48 18.82
N GLU A 48 16.30 7.60 19.07
CA GLU A 48 15.46 6.62 19.73
C GLU A 48 14.41 6.03 18.77
N ASP A 49 14.21 4.72 18.81
CA ASP A 49 13.15 4.05 18.06
C ASP A 49 11.77 4.44 18.62
N SER A 50 10.81 4.69 17.73
CA SER A 50 9.43 4.98 18.14
C SER A 50 8.62 3.74 18.49
N GLU A 51 9.07 2.57 18.07
CA GLU A 51 8.41 1.29 18.22
C GLU A 51 9.35 0.24 18.83
N ASN A 52 8.82 -0.60 19.70
CA ASN A 52 9.56 -1.76 20.17
C ASN A 52 9.59 -2.84 19.07
N HIS A 53 10.79 -3.26 18.67
CA HIS A 53 10.97 -4.20 17.56
C HIS A 53 12.08 -5.22 17.81
N GLU A 54 11.98 -6.37 17.14
CA GLU A 54 13.01 -7.43 17.14
C GLU A 54 13.93 -7.34 15.90
N MET A 55 13.71 -6.34 15.02
CA MET A 55 14.50 -6.17 13.81
C MET A 55 15.92 -5.66 14.13
N VAL A 56 16.90 -6.19 13.42
CA VAL A 56 18.29 -5.67 13.49
C VAL A 56 18.40 -4.44 12.61
N THR A 57 18.59 -3.28 13.23
CA THR A 57 18.85 -2.00 12.57
C THR A 57 20.35 -1.81 12.33
N LYS A 58 20.71 -0.92 11.40
CA LYS A 58 22.06 -0.45 11.19
C LYS A 58 22.37 0.67 12.19
N ALA A 59 23.66 1.02 12.31
CA ALA A 59 24.05 2.17 13.12
C ALA A 59 23.37 3.45 12.59
N GLY A 60 22.59 4.11 13.44
CA GLY A 60 21.84 5.33 13.11
C GLY A 60 20.54 5.11 12.35
N GLU A 61 20.16 3.87 12.03
CA GLU A 61 18.86 3.54 11.46
C GLU A 61 17.81 3.45 12.59
N ILE A 62 16.76 4.25 12.49
CA ILE A 62 15.69 4.36 13.48
C ILE A 62 14.39 3.80 12.91
N VAL A 63 13.68 2.97 13.67
CA VAL A 63 12.33 2.50 13.33
C VAL A 63 11.32 3.58 13.71
N ILE A 64 10.58 4.06 12.71
CA ILE A 64 9.60 5.14 12.88
C ILE A 64 8.15 4.66 12.85
N TRP A 65 7.91 3.45 12.34
CA TRP A 65 6.58 2.84 12.29
C TRP A 65 6.69 1.32 12.15
N ALA A 66 5.72 0.60 12.72
CA ALA A 66 5.56 -0.85 12.56
C ALA A 66 4.09 -1.24 12.42
N GLY A 67 3.83 -2.30 11.65
CA GLY A 67 2.48 -2.82 11.44
C GLY A 67 2.49 -4.20 10.80
N ILE A 68 1.31 -4.77 10.59
CA ILE A 68 1.16 -6.08 9.93
C ILE A 68 0.70 -5.85 8.49
N GLY A 69 1.33 -6.56 7.54
CA GLY A 69 0.96 -6.51 6.14
C GLY A 69 1.17 -7.84 5.44
N GLN A 70 0.63 -7.95 4.25
CA GLN A 70 0.76 -9.11 3.39
C GLN A 70 1.72 -8.80 2.24
N TYR A 71 2.84 -9.53 2.20
CA TYR A 71 3.84 -9.41 1.14
C TYR A 71 3.37 -10.03 -0.15
N HIS A 72 3.59 -9.34 -1.26
CA HIS A 72 3.32 -9.85 -2.60
C HIS A 72 4.43 -9.49 -3.59
N GLU A 73 4.50 -10.25 -4.68
CA GLU A 73 5.39 -10.03 -5.81
C GLU A 73 4.60 -10.01 -7.12
N ALA A 74 5.10 -9.27 -8.09
CA ALA A 74 4.62 -9.39 -9.46
C ALA A 74 4.92 -10.79 -10.01
N GLY A 75 3.91 -11.43 -10.54
CA GLY A 75 3.99 -12.71 -11.19
C GLY A 75 3.23 -12.70 -12.51
N ARG A 76 3.21 -13.85 -13.16
CA ARG A 76 2.42 -14.07 -14.37
C ARG A 76 1.66 -15.36 -14.24
N THR A 77 0.45 -15.40 -14.76
CA THR A 77 -0.28 -16.66 -14.97
C THR A 77 0.46 -17.51 -16.01
N ALA A 78 0.16 -18.80 -16.04
CA ALA A 78 0.73 -19.67 -17.07
C ALA A 78 0.34 -19.16 -18.45
N GLY A 79 1.34 -18.94 -19.31
CA GLY A 79 1.10 -18.61 -20.70
C GLY A 79 0.46 -19.79 -21.43
N GLN A 80 -0.35 -19.53 -22.44
CA GLN A 80 -0.99 -20.54 -23.26
C GLN A 80 -0.37 -20.59 -24.64
N TYR A 81 -0.20 -21.81 -25.17
CA TYR A 81 0.15 -21.99 -26.54
C TYR A 81 -1.14 -22.04 -27.37
N VAL A 82 -1.45 -20.97 -28.08
CA VAL A 82 -2.61 -20.92 -28.97
C VAL A 82 -2.14 -21.29 -30.36
N GLY A 83 -2.46 -22.51 -30.80
CA GLY A 83 -2.10 -23.01 -32.12
C GLY A 83 -3.24 -23.80 -32.73
N SER A 84 -3.54 -23.54 -33.99
CA SER A 84 -4.39 -24.43 -34.80
C SER A 84 -3.51 -25.37 -35.61
N SER A 85 -3.67 -26.66 -35.42
CA SER A 85 -3.07 -27.65 -36.32
C SER A 85 -3.98 -27.87 -37.51
N GLN A 86 -3.74 -27.20 -38.63
CA GLN A 86 -4.33 -27.54 -39.90
C GLN A 86 -3.40 -28.51 -40.60
N GLY A 87 -3.62 -29.80 -40.40
CA GLY A 87 -2.89 -30.84 -41.08
C GLY A 87 -3.85 -31.78 -41.83
N LEU A 88 -3.64 -32.00 -43.11
CA LEU A 88 -4.27 -33.06 -43.89
C LEU A 88 -3.64 -34.41 -43.52
N SER A 89 -4.46 -35.36 -43.10
CA SER A 89 -4.05 -36.74 -42.84
C SER A 89 -4.36 -37.58 -44.07
N ILE A 90 -3.32 -37.98 -44.84
CA ILE A 90 -3.42 -38.73 -46.06
C ILE A 90 -3.21 -40.23 -45.74
N PRO A 91 -4.15 -41.14 -46.06
CA PRO A 91 -3.90 -42.58 -45.93
C PRO A 91 -2.94 -43.05 -47.00
N ILE A 92 -1.85 -43.75 -46.62
CA ILE A 92 -0.80 -44.25 -47.51
C ILE A 92 -0.80 -45.78 -47.63
N GLY A 93 -1.83 -46.44 -47.10
CA GLY A 93 -1.99 -47.90 -47.19
C GLY A 93 -1.62 -48.62 -45.89
N ALA A 94 -2.07 -49.87 -45.72
CA ALA A 94 -1.81 -50.73 -44.55
C ALA A 94 -2.17 -50.09 -43.17
N GLY A 95 -3.20 -49.21 -43.12
CA GLY A 95 -3.61 -48.53 -41.88
C GLY A 95 -2.72 -47.34 -41.47
N ILE A 96 -1.68 -47.02 -42.23
CA ILE A 96 -0.77 -45.92 -41.94
C ILE A 96 -1.28 -44.63 -42.61
N ARG A 97 -1.25 -43.54 -41.85
CA ARG A 97 -1.65 -42.19 -42.29
C ARG A 97 -0.45 -41.25 -42.18
N TYR A 98 -0.15 -40.54 -43.26
CA TYR A 98 0.85 -39.48 -43.25
C TYR A 98 0.21 -38.13 -43.01
N ARG A 99 0.72 -37.37 -42.02
CA ARG A 99 0.26 -36.02 -41.73
C ARG A 99 1.17 -35.00 -42.38
N VAL A 100 0.60 -34.20 -43.27
CA VAL A 100 1.28 -33.03 -43.87
C VAL A 100 0.62 -31.78 -43.33
N GLY A 101 1.39 -30.93 -42.65
CA GLY A 101 0.92 -29.64 -42.15
C GLY A 101 1.94 -28.97 -41.24
N ALA A 102 2.00 -27.67 -41.31
CA ALA A 102 2.83 -26.88 -40.41
C ALA A 102 2.05 -26.59 -39.13
N GLN A 103 2.62 -26.88 -37.97
CA GLN A 103 2.14 -26.35 -36.70
C GLN A 103 2.61 -24.90 -36.59
N ARG A 104 1.68 -23.96 -36.64
CA ARG A 104 1.91 -22.56 -36.27
C ARG A 104 1.21 -22.33 -34.98
N GLY A 105 1.95 -22.23 -33.88
CA GLY A 105 1.46 -21.81 -32.59
C GLY A 105 2.14 -20.53 -32.21
N THR A 106 1.36 -19.60 -31.65
CA THR A 106 1.89 -18.39 -31.01
C THR A 106 1.79 -18.60 -29.52
N PHE A 107 2.88 -18.37 -28.80
CA PHE A 107 2.86 -18.33 -27.33
C PHE A 107 2.27 -16.99 -26.89
N VAL A 108 1.15 -17.04 -26.20
CA VAL A 108 0.54 -15.89 -25.54
C VAL A 108 1.04 -15.88 -24.09
N PRO A 109 1.85 -14.87 -23.69
CA PRO A 109 2.29 -14.75 -22.31
C PRO A 109 1.08 -14.64 -21.38
N GLY A 110 1.19 -15.22 -20.18
CA GLY A 110 0.16 -15.07 -19.16
C GLY A 110 0.02 -13.63 -18.69
N GLU A 111 -1.13 -13.31 -18.12
CA GLU A 111 -1.41 -11.99 -17.54
C GLU A 111 -0.51 -11.73 -16.34
N GLU A 112 -0.12 -10.47 -16.15
CA GLU A 112 0.57 -10.05 -14.95
C GLU A 112 -0.41 -10.03 -13.78
N ILE A 113 -0.03 -10.70 -12.70
CA ILE A 113 -0.83 -10.81 -11.47
C ILE A 113 0.04 -10.53 -10.25
N GLN A 114 -0.58 -10.14 -9.16
CA GLN A 114 0.07 -10.13 -7.85
C GLN A 114 -0.03 -11.52 -7.21
N ILE A 115 1.10 -12.02 -6.76
CA ILE A 115 1.19 -13.30 -6.04
C ILE A 115 1.47 -12.99 -4.58
N TYR A 116 0.48 -13.20 -3.73
CA TYR A 116 0.62 -13.09 -2.27
C TYR A 116 1.47 -14.24 -1.73
N LYS A 117 2.43 -13.91 -0.89
CA LYS A 117 3.47 -14.84 -0.42
C LYS A 117 3.38 -15.15 1.06
N ASP A 118 3.24 -14.13 1.89
CA ASP A 118 3.36 -14.26 3.33
C ASP A 118 2.66 -13.11 4.05
N ILE A 119 2.32 -13.31 5.32
CA ILE A 119 1.84 -12.25 6.22
C ILE A 119 2.90 -12.10 7.31
N GLY A 120 3.23 -10.86 7.66
CA GLY A 120 4.26 -10.60 8.64
C GLY A 120 4.33 -9.17 9.12
N GLN A 121 5.34 -8.89 9.92
CA GLN A 121 5.64 -7.56 10.40
C GLN A 121 6.25 -6.70 9.29
N VAL A 122 5.79 -5.48 9.22
CA VAL A 122 6.35 -4.45 8.36
C VAL A 122 6.94 -3.38 9.24
N TYR A 123 8.18 -3.03 8.98
CA TYR A 123 8.89 -1.95 9.66
C TYR A 123 9.21 -0.87 8.64
N LEU A 124 8.92 0.37 8.98
CA LEU A 124 9.39 1.54 8.28
C LEU A 124 10.47 2.20 9.10
N THR A 125 11.64 2.36 8.51
CA THR A 125 12.78 3.00 9.16
C THR A 125 13.14 4.32 8.48
N THR A 126 14.13 5.00 8.99
CA THR A 126 14.77 6.16 8.33
C THR A 126 15.46 5.80 7.02
N ASP A 127 15.79 4.51 6.78
CA ASP A 127 16.61 4.04 5.65
C ASP A 127 15.85 3.16 4.64
N ARG A 128 14.81 2.46 5.07
CA ARG A 128 14.14 1.42 4.27
C ARG A 128 12.76 1.03 4.81
N VAL A 129 12.00 0.35 3.95
CA VAL A 129 10.87 -0.49 4.35
C VAL A 129 11.37 -1.92 4.47
N VAL A 130 10.97 -2.63 5.52
CA VAL A 130 11.32 -4.04 5.74
C VAL A 130 10.06 -4.85 6.00
N PHE A 131 9.92 -5.96 5.30
CA PHE A 131 8.92 -6.98 5.59
C PHE A 131 9.62 -8.19 6.24
N ASN A 132 9.10 -8.66 7.35
CA ASN A 132 9.58 -9.83 8.07
C ASN A 132 8.41 -10.79 8.32
N GLY A 133 8.28 -11.81 7.49
CA GLY A 133 7.31 -12.88 7.62
C GLY A 133 7.93 -14.20 8.04
N ALA A 134 7.08 -15.19 8.22
CA ALA A 134 7.52 -16.52 8.66
C ALA A 134 8.39 -17.24 7.62
N THR A 135 8.15 -17.02 6.35
CA THR A 135 8.83 -17.71 5.24
C THR A 135 9.54 -16.76 4.29
N ASN A 136 9.18 -15.49 4.28
CA ASN A 136 9.74 -14.48 3.38
C ASN A 136 10.20 -13.26 4.16
N THR A 137 11.32 -12.71 3.73
CA THR A 137 11.80 -11.39 4.13
C THR A 137 12.03 -10.54 2.90
N ALA A 138 11.74 -9.25 3.00
CA ALA A 138 11.98 -8.30 1.92
C ALA A 138 12.41 -6.95 2.48
N GLU A 139 13.25 -6.24 1.72
CA GLU A 139 13.61 -4.85 2.04
C GLU A 139 13.56 -3.97 0.79
N TRP A 140 13.17 -2.71 0.97
CA TRP A 140 13.17 -1.67 -0.05
C TRP A 140 13.91 -0.45 0.49
N LYS A 141 15.18 -0.34 0.10
CA LYS A 141 16.08 0.73 0.57
C LYS A 141 15.78 2.05 -0.13
N PHE A 142 15.79 3.13 0.62
CA PHE A 142 15.52 4.46 0.07
C PHE A 142 16.65 4.96 -0.85
N ASP A 143 17.90 4.55 -0.63
CA ASP A 143 19.01 4.85 -1.55
C ASP A 143 18.87 4.16 -2.93
N LYS A 144 17.98 3.17 -3.06
CA LYS A 144 17.66 2.46 -4.30
C LYS A 144 16.26 2.80 -4.81
N TRP A 145 15.56 3.72 -4.14
CA TRP A 145 14.16 4.03 -4.42
C TRP A 145 13.97 4.68 -5.77
N MET A 146 13.08 4.13 -6.59
CA MET A 146 12.67 4.67 -7.88
C MET A 146 11.24 5.22 -7.84
N GLY A 147 10.45 4.77 -6.88
CA GLY A 147 9.07 5.19 -6.69
C GLY A 147 8.22 4.13 -5.99
N ALA A 148 7.01 4.52 -5.67
CA ALA A 148 5.96 3.64 -5.16
C ALA A 148 4.64 3.94 -5.87
N GLY A 149 3.85 2.89 -6.09
CA GLY A 149 2.44 2.98 -6.46
C GLY A 149 1.58 2.55 -5.29
N ALA A 150 0.47 3.24 -5.06
CA ALA A 150 -0.56 2.81 -4.12
C ALA A 150 -1.87 2.57 -4.86
N SER A 151 -2.65 1.58 -4.41
CA SER A 151 -4.00 1.37 -4.91
C SER A 151 -4.92 2.54 -4.55
N PRO A 152 -6.02 2.77 -5.31
CA PRO A 152 -6.94 3.87 -5.03
C PRO A 152 -7.60 3.82 -3.65
N ASP A 153 -7.72 2.64 -3.07
CA ASP A 153 -8.22 2.41 -1.71
C ASP A 153 -7.18 2.62 -0.61
N GLY A 154 -5.90 2.87 -1.00
CA GLY A 154 -4.81 3.18 -0.08
C GLY A 154 -4.24 1.97 0.68
N GLY A 155 -4.68 0.74 0.40
CA GLY A 155 -4.24 -0.45 1.13
C GLY A 155 -3.05 -1.18 0.48
N ASP A 156 -2.92 -1.15 -0.83
CA ASP A 156 -1.92 -1.92 -1.56
C ASP A 156 -0.79 -1.03 -2.09
N PHE A 157 0.44 -1.36 -1.74
CA PHE A 157 1.65 -0.64 -2.12
C PHE A 157 2.55 -1.51 -2.97
N ASN A 158 2.99 -0.97 -4.12
CA ASN A 158 4.01 -1.53 -4.96
C ASN A 158 5.26 -0.65 -4.90
N PHE A 159 6.39 -1.24 -4.52
CA PHE A 159 7.67 -0.53 -4.38
C PHE A 159 8.59 -0.85 -5.55
N HIS A 160 9.13 0.21 -6.15
CA HIS A 160 10.08 0.12 -7.24
C HIS A 160 11.47 0.54 -6.76
N VAL A 161 12.40 -0.40 -6.74
CA VAL A 161 13.79 -0.18 -6.35
C VAL A 161 14.74 -0.69 -7.43
N SER A 162 15.85 0.01 -7.65
CA SER A 162 16.78 -0.27 -8.75
C SER A 162 17.54 -1.59 -8.64
N ASN A 163 17.59 -2.17 -7.45
CA ASN A 163 18.26 -3.44 -7.18
C ASN A 163 17.36 -4.68 -7.28
N ARG A 164 16.08 -4.53 -7.67
CA ARG A 164 15.14 -5.62 -7.87
C ARG A 164 14.61 -5.66 -9.30
N LYS A 165 14.55 -6.87 -9.88
CA LYS A 165 14.02 -7.08 -11.22
C LYS A 165 12.50 -7.16 -11.28
N LYS A 166 11.85 -7.56 -10.18
CA LYS A 166 10.40 -7.71 -10.06
C LYS A 166 9.86 -6.67 -9.10
N SER A 167 8.75 -6.07 -9.47
CA SER A 167 7.96 -5.27 -8.53
C SER A 167 7.45 -6.16 -7.41
N SER A 168 7.48 -5.64 -6.23
CA SER A 168 6.98 -6.30 -5.02
C SER A 168 6.43 -5.25 -4.08
N GLY A 169 5.58 -5.67 -3.16
CA GLY A 169 4.90 -4.72 -2.32
C GLY A 169 4.24 -5.35 -1.11
N ILE A 170 3.38 -4.57 -0.49
CA ILE A 170 2.69 -4.93 0.73
C ILE A 170 1.23 -4.50 0.63
N LEU A 171 0.32 -5.42 0.92
CA LEU A 171 -1.08 -5.15 1.13
C LEU A 171 -1.34 -5.00 2.64
N PHE A 172 -1.97 -3.92 3.02
CA PHE A 172 -2.44 -3.63 4.37
C PHE A 172 -3.97 -3.59 4.42
N ASP A 173 -4.52 -3.72 5.61
CA ASP A 173 -5.87 -3.22 5.86
C ASP A 173 -5.91 -1.70 5.62
N LYS A 174 -7.04 -1.19 5.15
CA LYS A 174 -7.16 0.19 4.67
C LYS A 174 -6.65 1.22 5.68
N ASP A 175 -7.09 1.15 6.92
CA ASP A 175 -6.73 2.13 7.97
C ASP A 175 -5.21 2.10 8.27
N ILE A 176 -4.63 0.89 8.28
CA ILE A 176 -3.18 0.67 8.45
C ILE A 176 -2.41 1.21 7.24
N GLY A 177 -2.92 0.98 6.03
CA GLY A 177 -2.31 1.47 4.79
C GLY A 177 -2.31 2.99 4.70
N GLU A 178 -3.39 3.66 5.12
CA GLU A 178 -3.47 5.12 5.18
C GLU A 178 -2.46 5.71 6.18
N GLU A 179 -2.33 5.10 7.37
CA GLU A 179 -1.30 5.48 8.36
C GLU A 179 0.11 5.26 7.80
N PHE A 180 0.38 4.06 7.27
CA PHE A 180 1.67 3.74 6.63
C PHE A 180 2.05 4.74 5.54
N ASN A 181 1.11 5.11 4.67
CA ASN A 181 1.36 6.05 3.58
C ASN A 181 1.83 7.42 4.09
N ARG A 182 1.23 7.91 5.18
CA ARG A 182 1.65 9.16 5.82
C ARG A 182 3.08 9.06 6.36
N PHE A 183 3.39 8.00 7.10
CA PHE A 183 4.75 7.77 7.62
C PHE A 183 5.78 7.61 6.50
N LEU A 184 5.46 6.86 5.43
CA LEU A 184 6.32 6.70 4.27
C LEU A 184 6.64 8.04 3.58
N ALA A 185 5.63 8.91 3.41
CA ALA A 185 5.85 10.23 2.84
C ALA A 185 6.86 11.05 3.66
N PHE A 186 6.72 11.04 4.99
CA PHE A 186 7.65 11.76 5.88
C PHE A 186 9.03 11.12 5.96
N ALA A 187 9.12 9.78 5.89
CA ALA A 187 10.40 9.10 5.76
C ALA A 187 11.15 9.52 4.49
N LEU A 188 10.44 9.62 3.36
CA LEU A 188 11.03 10.09 2.10
C LEU A 188 11.42 11.56 2.14
N ILE A 189 10.65 12.43 2.82
CA ILE A 189 11.06 13.83 3.07
C ILE A 189 12.34 13.86 3.93
N HIS A 190 12.41 13.02 4.97
CA HIS A 190 13.60 12.92 5.82
C HIS A 190 14.85 12.55 5.02
N VAL A 191 14.76 11.53 4.17
CA VAL A 191 15.88 11.06 3.34
C VAL A 191 16.35 12.13 2.35
N ASN A 192 15.43 12.88 1.75
CA ASN A 192 15.76 13.87 0.72
C ASN A 192 16.16 15.23 1.29
N ASP A 193 15.48 15.69 2.33
CA ASP A 193 15.53 17.08 2.80
C ASP A 193 15.93 17.21 4.28
N GLY A 194 16.10 16.08 4.98
CA GLY A 194 16.53 16.03 6.38
C GLY A 194 15.42 16.28 7.39
N ILE A 195 15.78 16.06 8.66
CA ILE A 195 14.84 16.10 9.81
C ILE A 195 14.20 17.49 10.01
N GLU A 196 14.93 18.56 9.78
CA GLU A 196 14.40 19.92 9.94
C GLU A 196 13.25 20.21 8.98
N ARG A 197 13.29 19.65 7.76
CA ARG A 197 12.20 19.78 6.80
C ARG A 197 10.97 19.01 7.28
N VAL A 198 11.16 17.80 7.79
CA VAL A 198 10.09 16.99 8.38
C VAL A 198 9.38 17.75 9.51
N MET A 199 10.14 18.31 10.45
CA MET A 199 9.57 19.03 11.58
C MET A 199 8.78 20.28 11.15
N ARG A 200 9.23 21.00 10.13
CA ARG A 200 8.46 22.11 9.55
C ARG A 200 7.14 21.68 8.93
N GLU A 201 7.14 20.55 8.22
CA GLU A 201 5.89 20.00 7.63
C GLU A 201 4.91 19.53 8.71
N ILE A 202 5.41 18.92 9.80
CA ILE A 202 4.58 18.53 10.95
C ILE A 202 3.91 19.75 11.57
N VAL A 203 4.65 20.83 11.82
CA VAL A 203 4.10 22.09 12.33
C VAL A 203 3.04 22.64 11.36
N GLY A 204 3.30 22.63 10.07
CA GLY A 204 2.34 23.07 9.06
C GLY A 204 1.06 22.22 9.01
N LEU A 205 1.13 20.94 9.36
CA LEU A 205 -0.06 20.07 9.50
C LEU A 205 -0.81 20.39 10.80
N GLU A 206 -0.11 20.60 11.92
CA GLU A 206 -0.71 21.01 13.19
C GLU A 206 -1.54 22.30 13.04
N GLU A 207 -1.03 23.27 12.29
CA GLU A 207 -1.74 24.52 12.01
C GLU A 207 -3.00 24.36 11.14
N ARG A 208 -3.05 23.33 10.30
CA ARG A 208 -4.18 23.06 9.40
C ARG A 208 -5.28 22.23 10.03
N ILE A 209 -4.96 21.39 11.00
CA ILE A 209 -5.96 20.57 11.69
C ILE A 209 -6.74 21.50 12.62
N PRO A 210 -8.09 21.53 12.54
CA PRO A 210 -8.90 22.33 13.43
C PRO A 210 -8.62 21.96 14.90
N THR A 211 -8.39 22.96 15.74
CA THR A 211 -8.17 22.77 17.18
C THR A 211 -9.43 22.35 17.92
N GLU A 212 -10.60 22.64 17.33
CA GLU A 212 -11.90 22.27 17.89
C GLU A 212 -12.49 21.07 17.14
N GLU A 213 -13.03 20.16 17.91
CA GLU A 213 -13.79 19.01 17.46
C GLU A 213 -14.97 19.42 16.58
N PRO A 214 -15.21 18.76 15.42
CA PRO A 214 -16.37 19.02 14.59
C PRO A 214 -17.69 18.83 15.35
N LYS A 215 -18.53 19.88 15.39
CA LYS A 215 -19.82 19.87 16.08
C LYS A 215 -20.96 20.20 15.13
N LEU A 216 -22.16 19.67 15.43
CA LEU A 216 -23.37 20.15 14.76
C LEU A 216 -23.52 21.65 15.05
N LYS A 217 -23.61 22.46 13.99
CA LYS A 217 -24.02 23.85 14.17
C LYS A 217 -25.44 23.83 14.74
N ALA A 218 -25.62 24.44 15.89
CA ALA A 218 -26.96 24.72 16.39
C ALA A 218 -27.70 25.60 15.38
N ILE A 219 -28.84 25.08 14.89
CA ILE A 219 -29.75 25.78 13.97
C ILE A 219 -30.60 26.70 14.81
#